data_735c0812416e43f73732278a9ba56aef
#
_entry.id   735c0812416e43f73732278a9ba56aef
#
_cell.length_a   1.000
_cell.length_b   1.000
_cell.length_c   1.000
_cell.angle_alpha   90.00
_cell.angle_beta   90.00
_cell.angle_gamma   90.00
#
_symmetry.space_group_name_H-M   'P 1'
#
loop_
_entity.id
_entity.type
_entity.pdbx_description
1 polymer ?
#
loop_
_entity_poly.entity_id
_entity_poly.type
_entity_poly.pdbx_seq_one_letter_code
_entity_poly.pdbx_strand_id
1 'polypeptide(L)'
;VTQSRRPNPNLKPERTKSWEAGFNFVFFKNRLRLDGSIYQSRTYNQFFERTLSSTTGYKSEVVNGGRVDNKGIELSLRFEDKWGNFGWSSYLTYSLNRNKVVELLRNYEDPYTHELTSLDRIDMGGTSMYKMILTEGGSIGDIYVNTLRTDEHGAIYVHPSDQVVVTQPDEFVKAGNSAPKYNLGWGNTFSYKGLSLGFLFTARVGGVVVSQTQATMDAYGSSKATAIARDNGGAIVNGRPIGAEDYYTKIGGAGAQGGIGSMYTYSATNVRLAELS
;
A
#
# COMPACT_ATOMS: atom_id res chain seq x y z
N VAL A 1 -15.49 28.69 12.68
CA VAL A 1 -14.80 28.09 11.53
C VAL A 1 -13.58 27.39 12.09
N THR A 2 -13.62 26.08 12.19
CA THR A 2 -12.47 25.29 12.64
C THR A 2 -11.45 25.27 11.50
N GLN A 3 -10.30 25.88 11.68
CA GLN A 3 -9.22 25.75 10.71
C GLN A 3 -8.79 24.28 10.65
N SER A 4 -8.72 23.71 9.47
CA SER A 4 -8.43 22.28 9.32
C SER A 4 -6.98 21.92 9.69
N ARG A 5 -6.05 22.87 9.53
CA ARG A 5 -4.62 22.64 9.76
C ARG A 5 -4.03 23.73 10.66
N ARG A 6 -3.28 23.33 11.69
CA ARG A 6 -2.54 24.24 12.58
C ARG A 6 -1.30 24.76 11.85
N PRO A 7 -1.07 26.09 11.81
CA PRO A 7 0.18 26.63 11.28
C PRO A 7 1.38 26.18 12.10
N ASN A 8 2.52 25.95 11.45
CA ASN A 8 3.77 25.65 12.14
C ASN A 8 4.87 26.62 11.66
N PRO A 9 5.26 27.59 12.49
CA PRO A 9 6.25 28.60 12.11
C PRO A 9 7.69 28.06 12.05
N ASN A 10 7.93 26.87 12.62
CA ASN A 10 9.28 26.28 12.75
C ASN A 10 9.60 25.29 11.63
N LEU A 11 8.87 25.31 10.52
CA LEU A 11 9.13 24.43 9.39
C LEU A 11 10.48 24.71 8.75
N LYS A 12 11.24 23.65 8.52
CA LYS A 12 12.56 23.67 7.86
C LYS A 12 12.44 23.01 6.49
N PRO A 13 13.22 23.41 5.49
CA PRO A 13 13.24 22.73 4.21
C PRO A 13 13.73 21.29 4.36
N GLU A 14 13.11 20.39 3.58
CA GLU A 14 13.62 19.03 3.39
C GLU A 14 14.97 19.06 2.68
N ARG A 15 15.84 18.12 3.03
CA ARG A 15 17.14 17.95 2.38
C ARG A 15 17.32 16.52 1.95
N THR A 16 17.47 16.30 0.66
CA THR A 16 17.78 14.97 0.11
C THR A 16 19.23 14.90 -0.32
N LYS A 17 19.91 13.85 0.13
CA LYS A 17 21.24 13.44 -0.37
C LYS A 17 21.05 12.12 -1.11
N SER A 18 21.50 12.08 -2.35
CA SER A 18 21.40 10.87 -3.18
C SER A 18 22.72 10.59 -3.90
N TRP A 19 22.93 9.32 -4.17
CA TRP A 19 23.92 8.84 -5.10
C TRP A 19 23.30 7.76 -5.98
N GLU A 20 23.81 7.66 -7.19
CA GLU A 20 23.43 6.64 -8.15
C GLU A 20 24.67 6.19 -8.90
N ALA A 21 24.75 4.89 -9.16
CA ALA A 21 25.76 4.30 -10.02
C ALA A 21 25.07 3.42 -11.05
N GLY A 22 25.42 3.60 -12.32
CA GLY A 22 24.82 2.87 -13.40
C GLY A 22 25.84 2.32 -14.38
N PHE A 23 25.39 1.38 -15.18
CA PHE A 23 26.16 0.81 -16.27
C PHE A 23 25.30 0.63 -17.51
N ASN A 24 25.94 0.71 -18.66
CA ASN A 24 25.36 0.37 -19.95
C ASN A 24 26.33 -0.54 -20.69
N PHE A 25 25.91 -1.75 -21.01
CA PHE A 25 26.67 -2.70 -21.78
C PHE A 25 25.98 -3.02 -23.09
N VAL A 26 26.77 -3.09 -24.15
CA VAL A 26 26.30 -3.40 -25.49
C VAL A 26 27.12 -4.59 -26.04
N PHE A 27 26.41 -5.63 -26.44
CA PHE A 27 27.00 -6.87 -26.92
C PHE A 27 26.53 -7.21 -28.33
N PHE A 28 27.27 -8.07 -29.01
CA PHE A 28 26.88 -8.69 -30.29
C PHE A 28 26.50 -7.67 -31.38
N LYS A 29 27.33 -6.62 -31.58
CA LYS A 29 27.06 -5.57 -32.57
C LYS A 29 25.71 -4.87 -32.36
N ASN A 30 25.44 -4.45 -31.15
CA ASN A 30 24.18 -3.78 -30.70
C ASN A 30 22.93 -4.67 -30.65
N ARG A 31 23.06 -6.00 -30.77
CA ARG A 31 21.88 -6.87 -30.67
C ARG A 31 21.37 -7.06 -29.25
N LEU A 32 22.26 -6.99 -28.28
CA LEU A 32 21.92 -7.13 -26.86
C LEU A 32 22.43 -5.92 -26.09
N ARG A 33 21.54 -5.27 -25.35
CA ARG A 33 21.87 -4.13 -24.47
C ARG A 33 21.41 -4.47 -23.05
N LEU A 34 22.28 -4.22 -22.10
CA LEU A 34 22.01 -4.37 -20.67
C LEU A 34 22.31 -3.05 -19.99
N ASP A 35 21.26 -2.44 -19.43
CA ASP A 35 21.36 -1.23 -18.63
C ASP A 35 21.01 -1.57 -17.20
N GLY A 36 21.69 -0.93 -16.26
CA GLY A 36 21.32 -1.08 -14.86
C GLY A 36 21.78 0.09 -14.04
N SER A 37 21.02 0.39 -12.98
CA SER A 37 21.41 1.35 -11.96
C SER A 37 21.06 0.85 -10.56
N ILE A 38 21.86 1.29 -9.61
CA ILE A 38 21.61 1.18 -8.19
C ILE A 38 21.65 2.57 -7.58
N TYR A 39 20.72 2.86 -6.68
CA TYR A 39 20.65 4.17 -6.06
C TYR A 39 20.31 4.10 -4.58
N GLN A 40 20.70 5.13 -3.87
CA GLN A 40 20.24 5.41 -2.53
C GLN A 40 20.00 6.91 -2.38
N SER A 41 18.85 7.27 -1.79
CA SER A 41 18.55 8.63 -1.36
C SER A 41 18.18 8.65 0.13
N ARG A 42 18.58 9.71 0.82
CA ARG A 42 18.27 9.97 2.23
C ARG A 42 17.66 11.35 2.34
N THR A 43 16.42 11.40 2.78
CA THR A 43 15.70 12.66 3.02
C THR A 43 15.67 12.95 4.51
N TYR A 44 16.16 14.12 4.87
CA TYR A 44 16.18 14.66 6.22
C TYR A 44 15.15 15.77 6.36
N ASN A 45 14.65 16.02 7.56
CA ASN A 45 13.58 16.97 7.85
C ASN A 45 12.33 16.68 7.01
N GLN A 46 11.98 15.42 6.80
CA GLN A 46 10.82 15.00 6.03
C GLN A 46 9.55 15.66 6.60
N PHE A 47 8.68 16.14 5.74
CA PHE A 47 7.38 16.64 6.16
C PHE A 47 6.44 15.48 6.46
N PHE A 48 5.85 15.53 7.65
CA PHE A 48 4.78 14.62 8.05
C PHE A 48 3.56 15.44 8.48
N GLU A 49 2.39 15.01 8.04
CA GLU A 49 1.14 15.53 8.56
C GLU A 49 0.67 14.62 9.69
N ARG A 50 0.60 15.14 10.91
CA ARG A 50 0.08 14.41 12.06
C ARG A 50 -1.33 14.86 12.40
N THR A 51 -2.18 13.93 12.81
CA THR A 51 -3.50 14.22 13.34
C THR A 51 -3.35 14.82 14.75
N LEU A 52 -4.09 15.87 15.04
CA LEU A 52 -4.15 16.51 16.36
C LEU A 52 -5.41 16.09 17.11
N SER A 53 -5.34 16.18 18.44
CA SER A 53 -6.53 16.04 19.28
C SER A 53 -7.54 17.15 18.95
N SER A 54 -8.83 16.82 18.93
CA SER A 54 -9.92 17.77 18.73
C SER A 54 -9.94 18.93 19.74
N THR A 55 -9.34 18.73 20.91
CA THR A 55 -9.17 19.76 21.95
C THR A 55 -8.29 20.93 21.51
N THR A 56 -7.44 20.74 20.51
CA THR A 56 -6.59 21.81 19.96
C THR A 56 -7.35 22.77 19.03
N GLY A 57 -8.57 22.44 18.62
CA GLY A 57 -9.35 23.19 17.63
C GLY A 57 -8.88 22.99 16.18
N TYR A 58 -7.88 22.14 15.92
CA TYR A 58 -7.35 21.81 14.60
C TYR A 58 -7.44 20.30 14.36
N LYS A 59 -7.49 19.92 13.07
CA LYS A 59 -7.50 18.49 12.69
C LYS A 59 -6.11 17.92 12.54
N SER A 60 -5.19 18.70 12.01
CA SER A 60 -3.84 18.26 11.69
C SER A 60 -2.80 19.35 11.80
N GLU A 61 -1.54 18.98 11.78
CA GLU A 61 -0.38 19.84 11.72
C GLU A 61 0.70 19.20 10.84
N VAL A 62 1.42 20.03 10.08
CA VAL A 62 2.62 19.59 9.37
C VAL A 62 3.83 19.83 10.26
N VAL A 63 4.63 18.80 10.45
CA VAL A 63 5.87 18.84 11.22
C VAL A 63 7.04 18.36 10.38
N ASN A 64 8.23 18.90 10.64
CA ASN A 64 9.46 18.32 10.12
C ASN A 64 9.98 17.29 11.10
N GLY A 65 10.30 16.13 10.62
CA GLY A 65 10.89 15.13 11.48
C GLY A 65 11.72 14.11 10.72
N GLY A 66 12.70 13.63 11.41
CA GLY A 66 13.39 12.41 11.13
C GLY A 66 14.09 12.27 9.79
N ARG A 67 14.21 11.02 9.40
CA ARG A 67 14.91 10.60 8.20
C ARG A 67 14.19 9.45 7.51
N VAL A 68 14.07 9.56 6.19
CA VAL A 68 13.57 8.50 5.32
C VAL A 68 14.64 8.12 4.32
N ASP A 69 14.96 6.84 4.27
CA ASP A 69 15.92 6.27 3.33
C ASP A 69 15.16 5.52 2.22
N ASN A 70 15.55 5.74 0.97
CA ASN A 70 15.15 4.96 -0.19
C ASN A 70 16.38 4.33 -0.83
N LYS A 71 16.27 3.09 -1.26
CA LYS A 71 17.30 2.42 -2.06
C LYS A 71 16.62 1.51 -3.07
N GLY A 72 17.20 1.44 -4.26
CA GLY A 72 16.63 0.66 -5.33
C GLY A 72 17.63 0.17 -6.34
N ILE A 73 17.09 -0.68 -7.21
CA ILE A 73 17.79 -1.28 -8.34
C ILE A 73 16.85 -1.19 -9.53
N GLU A 74 17.38 -0.77 -10.68
CA GLU A 74 16.69 -0.78 -11.95
C GLU A 74 17.54 -1.52 -12.97
N LEU A 75 16.93 -2.42 -13.72
CA LEU A 75 17.59 -3.21 -14.75
C LEU A 75 16.72 -3.21 -16.00
N SER A 76 17.38 -3.12 -17.17
CA SER A 76 16.74 -3.26 -18.48
C SER A 76 17.63 -4.13 -19.37
N LEU A 77 17.03 -5.17 -19.93
CA LEU A 77 17.68 -6.02 -20.93
C LEU A 77 16.89 -5.90 -22.23
N ARG A 78 17.55 -5.53 -23.30
CA ARG A 78 16.95 -5.40 -24.62
C ARG A 78 17.70 -6.27 -25.61
N PHE A 79 16.95 -7.03 -26.37
CA PHE A 79 17.42 -7.80 -27.51
C PHE A 79 16.72 -7.30 -28.77
N GLU A 80 17.48 -7.15 -29.87
CA GLU A 80 16.94 -6.78 -31.16
C GLU A 80 17.79 -7.43 -32.28
N ASP A 81 17.12 -8.14 -33.17
CA ASP A 81 17.79 -8.71 -34.34
C ASP A 81 16.81 -8.84 -35.52
N LYS A 82 17.39 -8.99 -36.71
CA LYS A 82 16.67 -9.13 -37.97
C LYS A 82 17.31 -10.21 -38.83
N TRP A 83 16.49 -11.15 -39.25
CA TRP A 83 16.88 -12.27 -40.11
C TRP A 83 16.06 -12.23 -41.40
N GLY A 84 16.64 -11.68 -42.49
CA GLY A 84 15.91 -11.47 -43.74
C GLY A 84 14.71 -10.53 -43.55
N ASN A 85 13.52 -11.03 -43.79
CA ASN A 85 12.26 -10.28 -43.61
C ASN A 85 11.66 -10.38 -42.20
N PHE A 86 12.23 -11.21 -41.31
CA PHE A 86 11.76 -11.37 -39.93
C PHE A 86 12.61 -10.52 -39.01
N GLY A 87 11.95 -9.65 -38.24
CA GLY A 87 12.56 -8.89 -37.15
C GLY A 87 11.94 -9.25 -35.81
N TRP A 88 12.78 -9.32 -34.78
CA TRP A 88 12.35 -9.54 -33.43
C TRP A 88 13.06 -8.54 -32.49
N SER A 89 12.26 -7.85 -31.68
CA SER A 89 12.71 -7.02 -30.57
C SER A 89 12.05 -7.50 -29.30
N SER A 90 12.82 -7.70 -28.26
CA SER A 90 12.32 -8.07 -26.92
C SER A 90 13.01 -7.24 -25.87
N TYR A 91 12.28 -6.82 -24.85
CA TYR A 91 12.87 -6.15 -23.70
C TYR A 91 12.26 -6.64 -22.39
N LEU A 92 13.10 -6.70 -21.38
CA LEU A 92 12.75 -7.05 -20.01
C LEU A 92 13.18 -5.89 -19.11
N THR A 93 12.28 -5.43 -18.25
CA THR A 93 12.59 -4.44 -17.22
C THR A 93 12.32 -4.99 -15.83
N TYR A 94 13.16 -4.62 -14.91
CA TYR A 94 13.00 -4.93 -13.48
C TYR A 94 13.25 -3.68 -12.66
N SER A 95 12.37 -3.36 -11.73
CA SER A 95 12.57 -2.27 -10.78
C SER A 95 12.18 -2.67 -9.37
N LEU A 96 13.02 -2.30 -8.43
CA LEU A 96 12.81 -2.52 -7.00
C LEU A 96 13.16 -1.23 -6.27
N ASN A 97 12.26 -0.75 -5.41
CA ASN A 97 12.54 0.30 -4.43
C ASN A 97 12.22 -0.18 -3.03
N ARG A 98 13.08 0.12 -2.07
CA ARG A 98 12.89 -0.10 -0.64
C ARG A 98 12.91 1.23 0.08
N ASN A 99 11.79 1.57 0.67
CA ASN A 99 11.62 2.73 1.53
C ASN A 99 11.74 2.30 2.99
N LYS A 100 12.42 3.09 3.80
CA LYS A 100 12.52 2.88 5.25
C LYS A 100 12.43 4.20 5.98
N VAL A 101 11.48 4.31 6.89
CA VAL A 101 11.46 5.35 7.91
C VAL A 101 12.50 5.00 8.96
N VAL A 102 13.58 5.78 9.02
CA VAL A 102 14.69 5.50 9.92
C VAL A 102 14.48 6.16 11.26
N GLU A 103 13.95 7.37 11.24
CA GLU A 103 13.66 8.20 12.40
C GLU A 103 12.44 9.05 12.10
N LEU A 104 11.57 9.22 13.06
CA LEU A 104 10.43 10.12 13.00
C LEU A 104 10.74 11.42 13.75
N LEU A 105 9.92 11.78 14.71
CA LEU A 105 10.01 13.04 15.41
C LEU A 105 10.84 12.86 16.69
N ARG A 106 11.97 13.55 16.80
CA ARG A 106 12.83 13.54 18.00
C ARG A 106 12.97 14.94 18.55
N ASN A 107 12.67 15.10 19.86
CA ASN A 107 12.82 16.38 20.58
C ASN A 107 12.18 17.55 19.84
N TYR A 108 11.00 17.32 19.25
CA TYR A 108 10.24 18.37 18.60
C TYR A 108 9.64 19.27 19.66
N GLU A 109 10.01 20.53 19.63
CA GLU A 109 9.41 21.56 20.49
C GLU A 109 8.13 22.07 19.81
N ASP A 110 6.98 21.85 20.46
CA ASP A 110 5.71 22.39 19.98
C ASP A 110 5.77 23.93 20.06
N PRO A 111 5.56 24.65 18.94
CA PRO A 111 5.74 26.09 18.89
C PRO A 111 4.73 26.88 19.73
N TYR A 112 3.73 26.24 20.27
CA TYR A 112 2.67 26.88 21.06
C TYR A 112 2.72 26.50 22.54
N THR A 113 3.08 25.27 22.86
CA THR A 113 3.13 24.79 24.25
C THR A 113 4.54 24.73 24.81
N HIS A 114 5.57 24.83 23.93
CA HIS A 114 6.99 24.64 24.26
C HIS A 114 7.33 23.28 24.87
N GLU A 115 6.42 22.32 24.75
CA GLU A 115 6.67 20.96 25.19
C GLU A 115 7.51 20.19 24.18
N LEU A 116 8.48 19.42 24.68
CA LEU A 116 9.30 18.53 23.87
C LEU A 116 8.57 17.22 23.64
N THR A 117 8.34 16.88 22.37
CA THR A 117 7.68 15.65 21.97
C THR A 117 8.59 14.80 21.13
N SER A 118 8.64 13.50 21.39
CA SER A 118 9.26 12.50 20.53
C SER A 118 8.22 11.46 20.14
N LEU A 119 8.16 11.14 18.85
CA LEU A 119 7.19 10.18 18.31
C LEU A 119 7.94 9.14 17.50
N ASP A 120 7.73 7.89 17.83
CA ASP A 120 8.17 6.71 17.07
C ASP A 120 7.07 6.16 16.18
N ARG A 121 5.88 6.75 16.26
CA ARG A 121 4.69 6.42 15.48
C ARG A 121 3.88 7.69 15.15
N ILE A 122 3.49 7.86 13.89
CA ILE A 122 2.63 8.97 13.43
C ILE A 122 1.45 8.40 12.65
N ASP A 123 0.23 8.72 13.10
CA ASP A 123 -1.00 8.44 12.38
C ASP A 123 -1.19 9.50 11.27
N MET A 124 -1.12 9.07 10.02
CA MET A 124 -1.30 9.91 8.83
C MET A 124 -2.78 10.03 8.43
N GLY A 125 -3.66 9.39 9.19
CA GLY A 125 -5.07 9.33 8.88
C GLY A 125 -5.44 8.16 7.97
N GLY A 126 -6.72 8.14 7.59
CA GLY A 126 -7.30 7.07 6.79
C GLY A 126 -8.80 6.99 7.01
N THR A 127 -9.32 5.79 7.14
CA THR A 127 -10.73 5.49 7.42
C THR A 127 -10.85 4.67 8.70
N SER A 128 -12.08 4.32 9.08
CA SER A 128 -12.31 3.37 10.17
C SER A 128 -11.84 1.96 9.87
N MET A 129 -11.64 1.61 8.59
CA MET A 129 -11.18 0.28 8.15
C MET A 129 -9.65 0.18 8.07
N TYR A 130 -8.99 1.24 7.64
CA TYR A 130 -7.55 1.26 7.46
C TYR A 130 -6.96 2.63 7.72
N LYS A 131 -5.70 2.66 8.10
CA LYS A 131 -4.89 3.86 8.30
C LYS A 131 -3.52 3.67 7.68
N MET A 132 -2.93 4.79 7.29
CA MET A 132 -1.51 4.85 7.03
C MET A 132 -0.81 5.30 8.31
N ILE A 133 0.02 4.45 8.87
CA ILE A 133 0.73 4.73 10.11
C ILE A 133 2.22 4.59 9.83
N LEU A 134 2.94 5.68 10.07
CA LEU A 134 4.39 5.68 10.02
C LEU A 134 4.93 5.16 11.34
N THR A 135 5.86 4.22 11.27
CA THR A 135 6.61 3.73 12.42
C THR A 135 8.10 3.71 12.11
N GLU A 136 8.94 3.96 13.11
CA GLU A 136 10.38 3.80 12.95
C GLU A 136 10.70 2.33 12.58
N GLY A 137 11.55 2.15 11.58
CA GLY A 137 11.85 0.84 11.01
C GLY A 137 10.88 0.34 9.94
N GLY A 138 9.69 0.94 9.84
CA GLY A 138 8.68 0.68 8.83
C GLY A 138 8.91 1.42 7.52
N SER A 139 7.87 1.54 6.70
CA SER A 139 7.88 2.24 5.41
C SER A 139 6.75 3.28 5.36
N ILE A 140 6.93 4.33 4.55
CA ILE A 140 5.88 5.35 4.32
C ILE A 140 4.58 4.73 3.77
N GLY A 141 4.69 3.62 3.02
CA GLY A 141 3.53 2.94 2.44
C GLY A 141 2.90 1.87 3.33
N ASP A 142 3.25 1.78 4.59
CA ASP A 142 2.69 0.77 5.49
C ASP A 142 1.21 1.05 5.77
N ILE A 143 0.39 0.01 5.55
CA ILE A 143 -1.06 0.02 5.76
C ILE A 143 -1.36 -0.79 7.02
N TYR A 144 -2.13 -0.18 7.89
CA TYR A 144 -2.66 -0.77 9.12
C TYR A 144 -4.17 -0.86 9.00
N VAL A 145 -4.74 -1.95 9.50
CA VAL A 145 -6.18 -2.23 9.42
C VAL A 145 -6.73 -2.61 10.79
N ASN A 146 -8.00 -2.29 11.01
CA ASN A 146 -8.72 -2.85 12.15
C ASN A 146 -9.02 -4.34 11.91
N THR A 147 -9.20 -5.08 12.99
CA THR A 147 -9.42 -6.53 12.96
C THR A 147 -10.65 -6.92 13.77
N LEU A 148 -11.12 -8.14 13.55
CA LEU A 148 -12.04 -8.79 14.49
C LEU A 148 -11.29 -9.18 15.76
N ARG A 149 -11.99 -9.12 16.89
CA ARG A 149 -11.48 -9.64 18.14
C ARG A 149 -11.38 -11.16 18.06
N THR A 150 -10.21 -11.68 18.43
CA THR A 150 -9.95 -13.12 18.51
C THR A 150 -9.52 -13.51 19.91
N ASP A 151 -9.69 -14.79 20.25
CA ASP A 151 -9.11 -15.39 21.43
C ASP A 151 -7.64 -15.80 21.20
N GLU A 152 -7.00 -16.38 22.20
CA GLU A 152 -5.62 -16.87 22.15
C GLU A 152 -5.38 -18.02 21.14
N HIS A 153 -6.45 -18.69 20.70
CA HIS A 153 -6.43 -19.75 19.69
C HIS A 153 -6.76 -19.25 18.28
N GLY A 154 -7.03 -17.92 18.13
CA GLY A 154 -7.39 -17.31 16.85
C GLY A 154 -8.87 -17.45 16.48
N ALA A 155 -9.72 -17.97 17.35
CA ALA A 155 -11.16 -18.02 17.10
C ALA A 155 -11.78 -16.63 17.23
N ILE A 156 -12.65 -16.27 16.28
CA ILE A 156 -13.34 -14.98 16.26
C ILE A 156 -14.34 -14.91 17.43
N TYR A 157 -14.25 -13.83 18.20
CA TYR A 157 -15.20 -13.60 19.28
C TYR A 157 -16.57 -13.22 18.72
N VAL A 158 -17.59 -13.99 19.10
CA VAL A 158 -19.00 -13.76 18.77
C VAL A 158 -19.73 -13.38 20.06
N HIS A 159 -20.43 -12.25 20.00
CA HIS A 159 -21.17 -11.77 21.19
C HIS A 159 -22.27 -12.74 21.59
N PRO A 160 -22.38 -13.13 22.86
CA PRO A 160 -23.32 -14.20 23.28
C PRO A 160 -24.78 -13.88 23.03
N SER A 161 -25.21 -12.62 23.15
CA SER A 161 -26.63 -12.26 23.03
C SER A 161 -27.05 -12.02 21.58
N ASP A 162 -26.25 -11.33 20.82
CA ASP A 162 -26.63 -10.84 19.47
C ASP A 162 -26.09 -11.74 18.37
N GLN A 163 -25.22 -12.68 18.69
CA GLN A 163 -24.55 -13.58 17.74
C GLN A 163 -23.79 -12.82 16.62
N VAL A 164 -23.30 -11.61 16.94
CA VAL A 164 -22.56 -10.74 16.01
C VAL A 164 -21.08 -10.81 16.33
N VAL A 165 -20.24 -10.83 15.29
CA VAL A 165 -18.77 -10.76 15.45
C VAL A 165 -18.35 -9.39 16.00
N VAL A 166 -17.33 -9.38 16.85
CA VAL A 166 -16.88 -8.18 17.56
C VAL A 166 -15.57 -7.67 16.99
N THR A 167 -15.51 -6.35 16.77
CA THR A 167 -14.28 -5.68 16.35
C THR A 167 -13.33 -5.57 17.53
N GLN A 168 -12.02 -5.73 17.29
CA GLN A 168 -10.99 -5.36 18.25
C GLN A 168 -10.96 -3.82 18.34
N PRO A 169 -11.31 -3.21 19.49
CA PRO A 169 -11.38 -1.77 19.62
C PRO A 169 -9.97 -1.15 19.57
N ASP A 170 -9.88 0.04 18.97
CA ASP A 170 -8.72 0.95 18.98
C ASP A 170 -7.36 0.34 18.57
N GLU A 171 -7.37 -0.86 18.03
CA GLU A 171 -6.16 -1.53 17.57
C GLU A 171 -6.12 -1.63 16.04
N PHE A 172 -5.07 -1.05 15.47
CA PHE A 172 -4.76 -1.19 14.06
C PHE A 172 -3.47 -2.01 13.92
N VAL A 173 -3.58 -3.16 13.27
CA VAL A 173 -2.46 -4.06 12.99
C VAL A 173 -1.91 -3.83 11.59
N LYS A 174 -0.60 -4.01 11.42
CA LYS A 174 0.04 -3.87 10.11
C LYS A 174 -0.43 -4.98 9.18
N ALA A 175 -1.13 -4.59 8.11
CA ALA A 175 -1.60 -5.49 7.06
C ALA A 175 -0.54 -5.74 5.98
N GLY A 176 0.30 -4.75 5.72
CA GLY A 176 1.35 -4.84 4.71
C GLY A 176 1.80 -3.46 4.23
N ASN A 177 2.30 -3.41 3.02
CA ASN A 177 2.76 -2.19 2.37
C ASN A 177 2.02 -1.98 1.06
N SER A 178 1.64 -0.74 0.76
CA SER A 178 0.98 -0.39 -0.52
C SER A 178 1.92 -0.47 -1.72
N ALA A 179 3.23 -0.32 -1.51
CA ALA A 179 4.21 -0.41 -2.57
C ALA A 179 4.53 -1.88 -2.92
N PRO A 180 4.80 -2.18 -4.20
CA PRO A 180 5.22 -3.52 -4.61
C PRO A 180 6.60 -3.87 -4.06
N LYS A 181 6.89 -5.15 -3.97
CA LYS A 181 8.24 -5.65 -3.73
C LYS A 181 9.14 -5.37 -4.92
N TYR A 182 8.62 -5.55 -6.14
CA TYR A 182 9.27 -5.21 -7.40
C TYR A 182 8.24 -5.16 -8.54
N ASN A 183 8.63 -4.52 -9.64
CA ASN A 183 7.85 -4.51 -10.86
C ASN A 183 8.67 -5.18 -11.98
N LEU A 184 7.96 -5.81 -12.91
CA LEU A 184 8.52 -6.39 -14.13
C LEU A 184 7.75 -5.87 -15.33
N GLY A 185 8.46 -5.69 -16.44
CA GLY A 185 7.90 -5.44 -17.74
C GLY A 185 8.55 -6.35 -18.76
N TRP A 186 7.76 -6.98 -19.64
CA TRP A 186 8.25 -7.80 -20.73
C TRP A 186 7.51 -7.46 -22.01
N GLY A 187 8.22 -6.77 -22.92
CA GLY A 187 7.70 -6.39 -24.22
C GLY A 187 8.34 -7.19 -25.34
N ASN A 188 7.56 -7.49 -26.37
CA ASN A 188 8.02 -8.12 -27.60
C ASN A 188 7.38 -7.47 -28.79
N THR A 189 8.15 -7.35 -29.86
CA THR A 189 7.64 -6.94 -31.17
C THR A 189 8.21 -7.89 -32.21
N PHE A 190 7.34 -8.46 -32.99
CA PHE A 190 7.68 -9.30 -34.15
C PHE A 190 7.27 -8.56 -35.41
N SER A 191 8.13 -8.58 -36.41
CA SER A 191 7.82 -8.01 -37.73
C SER A 191 8.12 -8.98 -38.84
N TYR A 192 7.24 -9.05 -39.82
CA TYR A 192 7.43 -9.89 -41.01
C TYR A 192 6.73 -9.29 -42.22
N LYS A 193 7.49 -8.95 -43.27
CA LYS A 193 6.99 -8.45 -44.57
C LYS A 193 5.94 -7.34 -44.43
N GLY A 194 6.17 -6.36 -43.57
CA GLY A 194 5.27 -5.22 -43.37
C GLY A 194 4.15 -5.43 -42.34
N LEU A 195 3.98 -6.64 -41.81
CA LEU A 195 3.14 -6.90 -40.64
C LEU A 195 3.97 -6.76 -39.36
N SER A 196 3.34 -6.25 -38.32
CA SER A 196 3.95 -6.15 -36.99
C SER A 196 2.95 -6.62 -35.93
N LEU A 197 3.46 -7.34 -34.95
CA LEU A 197 2.72 -7.76 -33.76
C LEU A 197 3.55 -7.36 -32.53
N GLY A 198 2.97 -6.50 -31.71
CA GLY A 198 3.59 -6.08 -30.45
C GLY A 198 2.74 -6.47 -29.25
N PHE A 199 3.39 -6.82 -28.13
CA PHE A 199 2.70 -6.97 -26.85
C PHE A 199 3.62 -6.59 -25.69
N LEU A 200 3.00 -6.09 -24.63
CA LEU A 200 3.65 -5.77 -23.36
C LEU A 200 2.90 -6.42 -22.20
N PHE A 201 3.58 -7.29 -21.49
CA PHE A 201 3.16 -7.75 -20.18
C PHE A 201 3.82 -6.94 -19.08
N THR A 202 3.05 -6.54 -18.08
CA THR A 202 3.55 -5.91 -16.86
C THR A 202 3.13 -6.74 -15.66
N ALA A 203 4.03 -6.88 -14.69
CA ALA A 203 3.75 -7.53 -13.43
C ALA A 203 4.14 -6.60 -12.27
N ARG A 204 3.22 -6.47 -11.33
CA ARG A 204 3.45 -5.87 -10.03
C ARG A 204 3.45 -6.99 -9.00
N VAL A 205 4.54 -7.21 -8.30
CA VAL A 205 4.67 -8.31 -7.35
C VAL A 205 4.75 -7.78 -5.94
N GLY A 206 3.86 -8.27 -5.08
CA GLY A 206 3.73 -7.84 -3.69
C GLY A 206 2.90 -6.57 -3.54
N GLY A 207 2.85 -6.08 -2.32
CA GLY A 207 1.96 -5.02 -1.89
C GLY A 207 0.59 -5.55 -1.46
N VAL A 208 -0.16 -4.70 -0.77
CA VAL A 208 -1.53 -4.97 -0.35
C VAL A 208 -2.46 -3.83 -0.76
N VAL A 209 -3.74 -4.16 -0.91
CA VAL A 209 -4.82 -3.21 -1.19
C VAL A 209 -6.00 -3.53 -0.28
N VAL A 210 -6.67 -2.50 0.23
CA VAL A 210 -7.91 -2.64 1.00
C VAL A 210 -9.09 -2.25 0.08
N SER A 211 -10.02 -3.18 -0.13
CA SER A 211 -11.16 -2.97 -1.04
C SER A 211 -12.39 -2.47 -0.29
N GLN A 212 -12.59 -1.16 -0.28
CA GLN A 212 -13.83 -0.57 0.23
C GLN A 212 -15.06 -0.92 -0.63
N THR A 213 -14.87 -1.11 -1.93
CA THR A 213 -15.94 -1.53 -2.84
C THR A 213 -16.49 -2.89 -2.44
N GLN A 214 -15.62 -3.88 -2.18
CA GLN A 214 -16.06 -5.20 -1.72
C GLN A 214 -16.77 -5.11 -0.36
N ALA A 215 -16.21 -4.34 0.56
CA ALA A 215 -16.82 -4.12 1.88
C ALA A 215 -18.24 -3.53 1.74
N THR A 216 -18.42 -2.52 0.89
CA THR A 216 -19.73 -1.92 0.63
C THR A 216 -20.69 -2.93 -0.02
N MET A 217 -20.24 -3.70 -1.01
CA MET A 217 -21.08 -4.72 -1.65
C MET A 217 -21.53 -5.80 -0.65
N ASP A 218 -20.64 -6.20 0.24
CA ASP A 218 -20.95 -7.18 1.31
C ASP A 218 -21.95 -6.60 2.31
N ALA A 219 -21.72 -5.37 2.77
CA ALA A 219 -22.60 -4.70 3.72
C ALA A 219 -24.05 -4.57 3.22
N TYR A 220 -24.23 -4.36 1.92
CA TYR A 220 -25.56 -4.25 1.30
C TYR A 220 -26.06 -5.58 0.68
N GLY A 221 -25.39 -6.69 0.92
CA GLY A 221 -25.81 -8.01 0.48
C GLY A 221 -25.79 -8.23 -1.02
N SER A 222 -25.07 -7.38 -1.78
CA SER A 222 -25.06 -7.42 -3.25
C SER A 222 -23.92 -8.24 -3.84
N SER A 223 -23.02 -8.76 -3.01
CA SER A 223 -21.90 -9.58 -3.48
C SER A 223 -22.28 -11.05 -3.67
N LYS A 224 -21.49 -11.78 -4.48
CA LYS A 224 -21.66 -13.23 -4.61
C LYS A 224 -21.47 -13.97 -3.28
N ALA A 225 -20.56 -13.50 -2.41
CA ALA A 225 -20.30 -14.12 -1.12
C ALA A 225 -21.53 -14.05 -0.20
N THR A 226 -22.20 -12.90 -0.18
CA THR A 226 -23.43 -12.73 0.61
C THR A 226 -24.58 -13.56 0.07
N ALA A 227 -24.70 -13.71 -1.27
CA ALA A 227 -25.70 -14.60 -1.86
C ALA A 227 -25.49 -16.05 -1.45
N ILE A 228 -24.26 -16.56 -1.58
CA ILE A 228 -23.91 -17.92 -1.16
C ILE A 228 -24.18 -18.15 0.32
N ALA A 229 -23.86 -17.18 1.19
CA ALA A 229 -24.12 -17.32 2.62
C ALA A 229 -25.63 -17.39 2.92
N ARG A 230 -26.47 -16.57 2.27
CA ARG A 230 -27.93 -16.65 2.41
C ARG A 230 -28.47 -18.02 1.99
N ASP A 231 -28.01 -18.53 0.84
CA ASP A 231 -28.46 -19.81 0.29
C ASP A 231 -28.05 -21.01 1.20
N ASN A 232 -26.92 -20.88 1.91
CA ASN A 232 -26.38 -21.92 2.78
C ASN A 232 -26.75 -21.74 4.28
N GLY A 233 -27.72 -20.88 4.60
CA GLY A 233 -28.22 -20.70 5.97
C GLY A 233 -27.33 -19.83 6.88
N GLY A 234 -26.39 -19.06 6.33
CA GLY A 234 -25.58 -18.09 7.07
C GLY A 234 -24.10 -18.10 6.69
N ALA A 235 -23.36 -17.16 7.28
CA ALA A 235 -21.91 -17.12 7.22
C ALA A 235 -21.30 -18.07 8.27
N ILE A 236 -20.28 -18.83 7.91
CA ILE A 236 -19.64 -19.77 8.85
C ILE A 236 -18.54 -19.07 9.62
N VAL A 237 -18.72 -18.96 10.94
CA VAL A 237 -17.72 -18.41 11.87
C VAL A 237 -17.40 -19.45 12.93
N ASN A 238 -16.13 -19.78 13.13
CA ASN A 238 -15.66 -20.82 14.03
C ASN A 238 -16.42 -22.16 13.85
N GLY A 239 -16.74 -22.52 12.59
CA GLY A 239 -17.48 -23.74 12.26
C GLY A 239 -18.98 -23.70 12.55
N ARG A 240 -19.55 -22.56 12.92
CA ARG A 240 -20.98 -22.39 13.20
C ARG A 240 -21.58 -21.33 12.26
N PRO A 241 -22.85 -21.52 11.82
CA PRO A 241 -23.53 -20.52 11.00
C PRO A 241 -23.96 -19.33 11.88
N ILE A 242 -23.72 -18.12 11.35
CA ILE A 242 -24.24 -16.84 11.85
C ILE A 242 -25.12 -16.24 10.76
N GLY A 243 -26.14 -15.45 11.12
CA GLY A 243 -26.97 -14.74 10.16
C GLY A 243 -26.14 -14.00 9.11
N ALA A 244 -26.41 -14.27 7.82
CA ALA A 244 -25.62 -13.68 6.72
C ALA A 244 -25.67 -12.14 6.76
N GLU A 245 -26.85 -11.58 7.03
CA GLU A 245 -27.05 -10.13 7.14
C GLU A 245 -26.21 -9.53 8.28
N ASP A 246 -26.33 -10.11 9.49
CA ASP A 246 -25.62 -9.63 10.68
C ASP A 246 -24.10 -9.67 10.49
N TYR A 247 -23.60 -10.77 9.94
CA TYR A 247 -22.17 -10.94 9.68
C TYR A 247 -21.64 -9.93 8.65
N TYR A 248 -22.27 -9.86 7.47
CA TYR A 248 -21.77 -9.04 6.37
C TYR A 248 -22.00 -7.54 6.59
N THR A 249 -23.07 -7.15 7.25
CA THR A 249 -23.30 -5.77 7.69
C THR A 249 -22.22 -5.34 8.67
N LYS A 250 -21.84 -6.21 9.59
CA LYS A 250 -20.79 -5.91 10.57
C LYS A 250 -19.41 -5.80 9.95
N ILE A 251 -18.97 -6.78 9.14
CA ILE A 251 -17.64 -6.77 8.55
C ILE A 251 -17.51 -5.75 7.43
N GLY A 252 -18.57 -5.52 6.64
CA GLY A 252 -18.59 -4.56 5.52
C GLY A 252 -18.81 -3.12 5.96
N GLY A 253 -19.39 -2.89 7.15
CA GLY A 253 -19.54 -1.56 7.73
C GLY A 253 -20.73 -0.77 7.22
N ALA A 254 -21.91 -1.37 7.13
CA ALA A 254 -23.13 -0.62 6.85
C ALA A 254 -23.43 0.37 8.00
N GLY A 255 -23.80 1.59 7.63
CA GLY A 255 -24.11 2.66 8.57
C GLY A 255 -22.89 3.41 9.12
N ALA A 256 -23.01 3.95 10.35
CA ALA A 256 -21.97 4.76 10.99
C ALA A 256 -20.75 3.94 11.47
N GLN A 257 -20.86 2.63 11.53
CA GLN A 257 -19.77 1.75 11.92
C GLN A 257 -18.98 1.31 10.67
N GLY A 258 -17.72 1.71 10.58
CA GLY A 258 -16.86 1.27 9.51
C GLY A 258 -16.65 -0.24 9.47
N GLY A 259 -16.34 -0.76 8.30
CA GLY A 259 -16.06 -2.18 8.10
C GLY A 259 -14.75 -2.64 8.74
N ILE A 260 -14.46 -3.92 8.59
CA ILE A 260 -13.27 -4.57 9.15
C ILE A 260 -12.21 -4.71 8.05
N GLY A 261 -11.19 -3.86 8.11
CA GLY A 261 -10.17 -3.77 7.06
C GLY A 261 -9.40 -5.07 6.82
N SER A 262 -9.14 -5.85 7.85
CA SER A 262 -8.46 -7.15 7.72
C SER A 262 -9.22 -8.14 6.84
N MET A 263 -10.54 -8.06 6.81
CA MET A 263 -11.40 -8.93 5.98
C MET A 263 -11.38 -8.55 4.48
N TYR A 264 -10.95 -7.34 4.18
CA TYR A 264 -10.95 -6.78 2.82
C TYR A 264 -9.56 -6.38 2.33
N THR A 265 -8.53 -6.93 2.97
CA THR A 265 -7.14 -6.74 2.57
C THR A 265 -6.73 -7.86 1.63
N TYR A 266 -6.30 -7.50 0.43
CA TYR A 266 -5.92 -8.42 -0.63
C TYR A 266 -4.47 -8.18 -1.08
N SER A 267 -3.85 -9.21 -1.67
CA SER A 267 -2.58 -9.04 -2.38
C SER A 267 -2.77 -8.14 -3.60
N ALA A 268 -1.90 -7.15 -3.74
CA ALA A 268 -1.86 -6.29 -4.92
C ALA A 268 -1.04 -6.89 -6.08
N THR A 269 -0.54 -8.12 -5.92
CA THR A 269 0.17 -8.84 -6.99
C THR A 269 -0.74 -9.05 -8.18
N ASN A 270 -0.29 -8.59 -9.34
CA ASN A 270 -1.01 -8.79 -10.59
C ASN A 270 -0.05 -8.91 -11.77
N VAL A 271 -0.53 -9.56 -12.83
CA VAL A 271 0.07 -9.60 -14.16
C VAL A 271 -1.00 -9.18 -15.15
N ARG A 272 -0.64 -8.29 -16.06
CA ARG A 272 -1.59 -7.80 -17.08
C ARG A 272 -0.92 -7.70 -18.45
N LEU A 273 -1.68 -7.95 -19.49
CA LEU A 273 -1.37 -7.51 -20.83
C LEU A 273 -1.65 -6.02 -20.91
N ALA A 274 -0.60 -5.21 -20.91
CA ALA A 274 -0.70 -3.75 -20.86
C ALA A 274 -0.90 -3.15 -22.26
N GLU A 275 -0.36 -3.82 -23.28
CA GLU A 275 -0.44 -3.38 -24.67
C GLU A 275 -0.51 -4.60 -25.59
N LEU A 276 -1.31 -4.49 -26.66
CA LEU A 276 -1.36 -5.37 -27.81
C LEU A 276 -1.54 -4.51 -29.05
N SER A 277 -0.59 -4.59 -30.01
CA SER A 277 -0.56 -3.75 -31.22
C SER A 277 -0.25 -4.58 -32.47
#